data_8f751e95a6798db0f47f0f528643cc4f
#
_entry.id   8f751e95a6798db0f47f0f528643cc4f
#
_cell.length_a   1.000
_cell.length_b   1.000
_cell.length_c   1.000
_cell.angle_alpha   90.00
_cell.angle_beta   90.00
_cell.angle_gamma   90.00
#
_symmetry.space_group_name_H-M   'P 1'
#
loop_
_entity.id
_entity.type
_entity.pdbx_description
1 polymer ?
#
loop_
_entity_poly.entity_id
_entity_poly.type
_entity_poly.pdbx_seq_one_letter_code
_entity_poly.pdbx_strand_id
1 'polypeptide(L)'
;MRRKALLRWMLTGLMAMLIMAMAASAMAAEKTVIGKVNDNYQMVSDSQIYEIDNTEMGEALAENHVGAKVEVTGIIDERDDMKILTVISFKVLSE
;
A
#
# COMPACT_ATOMS: atom_id res chain seq x y z
N MET A 1 16.70 -45.26 -8.14
CA MET A 1 17.16 -44.10 -8.93
C MET A 1 16.08 -43.06 -9.16
N ARG A 2 14.89 -43.50 -9.51
CA ARG A 2 13.77 -42.56 -9.74
C ARG A 2 13.39 -41.76 -8.49
N ARG A 3 13.52 -42.34 -7.30
CA ARG A 3 13.21 -41.67 -6.05
C ARG A 3 14.15 -40.50 -5.74
N LYS A 4 15.42 -40.62 -6.13
CA LYS A 4 16.38 -39.53 -5.92
C LYS A 4 16.11 -38.32 -6.81
N ALA A 5 15.66 -38.54 -8.03
CA ALA A 5 15.30 -37.48 -8.94
C ALA A 5 14.04 -36.72 -8.45
N LEU A 6 13.04 -37.45 -7.99
CA LEU A 6 11.81 -36.87 -7.42
C LEU A 6 12.11 -36.00 -6.19
N LEU A 7 13.00 -36.48 -5.32
CA LEU A 7 13.38 -35.74 -4.13
C LEU A 7 14.10 -34.41 -4.47
N ARG A 8 14.94 -34.43 -5.48
CA ARG A 8 15.62 -33.22 -5.95
C ARG A 8 14.64 -32.18 -6.46
N TRP A 9 13.64 -32.60 -7.22
CA TRP A 9 12.61 -31.70 -7.75
C TRP A 9 11.79 -31.07 -6.63
N MET A 10 11.43 -31.84 -5.62
CA MET A 10 10.68 -31.32 -4.49
C MET A 10 11.49 -30.30 -3.67
N LEU A 11 12.77 -30.56 -3.46
CA LEU A 11 13.66 -29.63 -2.73
C LEU A 11 13.83 -28.33 -3.49
N THR A 12 13.98 -28.38 -4.79
CA THR A 12 14.14 -27.18 -5.63
C THR A 12 12.86 -26.33 -5.59
N GLY A 13 11.69 -26.97 -5.68
CA GLY A 13 10.42 -26.27 -5.60
C GLY A 13 10.19 -25.59 -4.26
N LEU A 14 10.56 -26.26 -3.18
CA LEU A 14 10.43 -25.72 -1.83
C LEU A 14 11.32 -24.49 -1.63
N MET A 15 12.55 -24.54 -2.10
CA MET A 15 13.46 -23.40 -2.02
C MET A 15 12.96 -22.20 -2.81
N ALA A 16 12.42 -22.41 -3.99
CA ALA A 16 11.87 -21.34 -4.82
C ALA A 16 10.69 -20.66 -4.11
N MET A 17 9.79 -21.42 -3.51
CA MET A 17 8.67 -20.87 -2.74
C MET A 17 9.13 -20.06 -1.55
N LEU A 18 10.16 -20.51 -0.85
CA LEU A 18 10.70 -19.81 0.30
C LEU A 18 11.28 -18.45 -0.09
N ILE A 19 12.00 -18.38 -1.19
CA ILE A 19 12.58 -17.13 -1.70
C ILE A 19 11.48 -16.15 -2.08
N MET A 20 10.42 -16.60 -2.73
CA MET A 20 9.29 -15.75 -3.09
C MET A 20 8.55 -15.21 -1.86
N ALA A 21 8.38 -16.03 -0.84
CA ALA A 21 7.75 -15.61 0.41
C ALA A 21 8.58 -14.53 1.12
N MET A 22 9.89 -14.66 1.14
CA MET A 22 10.78 -13.66 1.73
C MET A 22 10.77 -12.35 0.95
N ALA A 23 10.76 -12.41 -0.37
CA ALA A 23 10.68 -11.23 -1.22
C ALA A 23 9.35 -10.49 -1.00
N ALA A 24 8.24 -11.22 -0.90
CA ALA A 24 6.94 -10.63 -0.65
C ALA A 24 6.86 -9.95 0.72
N SER A 25 7.48 -10.51 1.76
CA SER A 25 7.48 -9.92 3.10
C SER A 25 8.44 -8.75 3.24
N ALA A 26 9.46 -8.64 2.38
CA ALA A 26 10.40 -7.52 2.39
C ALA A 26 9.83 -6.25 1.73
N MET A 27 8.77 -6.37 0.95
CA MET A 27 8.12 -5.24 0.28
C MET A 27 6.88 -4.82 1.06
N ALA A 28 6.78 -3.52 1.38
CA ALA A 28 5.57 -2.98 1.97
C ALA A 28 4.41 -3.17 1.01
N ALA A 29 3.30 -3.70 1.52
CA ALA A 29 2.13 -3.98 0.70
C ALA A 29 1.41 -2.68 0.35
N GLU A 30 1.12 -2.49 -0.93
CA GLU A 30 0.26 -1.41 -1.38
C GLU A 30 -1.18 -1.69 -0.94
N LYS A 31 -1.86 -0.64 -0.51
CA LYS A 31 -3.27 -0.72 -0.12
C LYS A 31 -4.08 0.32 -0.87
N THR A 32 -5.34 0.02 -1.08
CA THR A 32 -6.29 0.94 -1.68
C THR A 32 -7.28 1.39 -0.63
N VAL A 33 -7.41 2.70 -0.48
CA VAL A 33 -8.27 3.33 0.52
C VAL A 33 -9.19 4.32 -0.18
N ILE A 34 -10.47 4.31 0.18
CA ILE A 34 -11.44 5.27 -0.32
C ILE A 34 -11.84 6.19 0.82
N GLY A 35 -11.76 7.49 0.59
CA GLY A 35 -12.08 8.47 1.61
C GLY A 35 -12.21 9.88 1.05
N LYS A 36 -12.37 10.83 1.96
CA LYS A 36 -12.47 12.25 1.62
C LYS A 36 -11.21 12.99 2.05
N VAL A 37 -10.73 13.85 1.17
CA VAL A 37 -9.59 14.74 1.46
C VAL A 37 -10.10 15.96 2.21
N ASN A 38 -9.45 16.28 3.34
CA ASN A 38 -9.78 17.51 4.08
C ASN A 38 -8.69 18.58 3.83
N ASP A 39 -8.88 19.75 4.42
CA ASP A 39 -7.99 20.89 4.23
C ASP A 39 -6.74 20.85 5.15
N ASN A 40 -6.56 19.77 5.91
CA ASN A 40 -5.44 19.59 6.82
C ASN A 40 -4.43 18.55 6.33
N TYR A 41 -4.36 18.28 5.04
CA TYR A 41 -3.50 17.25 4.45
C TYR A 41 -3.81 15.87 5.02
N GLN A 42 -5.10 15.57 5.18
CA GLN A 42 -5.56 14.29 5.70
C GLN A 42 -6.62 13.71 4.79
N MET A 43 -6.70 12.38 4.77
CA MET A 43 -7.79 11.67 4.13
C MET A 43 -8.59 10.94 5.19
N VAL A 44 -9.89 11.15 5.22
CA VAL A 44 -10.78 10.52 6.19
C VAL A 44 -11.53 9.39 5.49
N SER A 45 -11.34 8.18 5.97
CA SER A 45 -12.00 6.98 5.48
C SER A 45 -12.72 6.31 6.63
N ASP A 46 -14.06 6.30 6.59
CA ASP A 46 -14.89 5.82 7.69
C ASP A 46 -14.50 6.53 9.00
N SER A 47 -14.02 5.81 9.99
CA SER A 47 -13.57 6.38 11.25
C SER A 47 -12.05 6.53 11.33
N GLN A 48 -11.34 6.27 10.23
CA GLN A 48 -9.89 6.30 10.20
C GLN A 48 -9.38 7.56 9.51
N ILE A 49 -8.42 8.22 10.12
CA ILE A 49 -7.75 9.39 9.56
C ILE A 49 -6.35 8.99 9.12
N TYR A 50 -6.02 9.31 7.88
CA TYR A 50 -4.68 9.09 7.32
C TYR A 50 -4.01 10.43 7.06
N GLU A 51 -2.80 10.61 7.58
CA GLU A 51 -1.97 11.76 7.23
C GLU A 51 -1.40 11.52 5.84
N ILE A 52 -1.59 12.47 4.93
CA ILE A 52 -1.03 12.38 3.58
C ILE A 52 0.44 12.79 3.63
N ASP A 53 1.32 11.88 3.24
CA ASP A 53 2.76 12.13 3.26
C ASP A 53 3.13 13.21 2.24
N ASN A 54 4.15 13.97 2.58
CA ASN A 54 4.60 15.13 1.81
C ASN A 54 5.45 14.70 0.63
N THR A 55 4.81 14.08 -0.35
CA THR A 55 5.39 13.68 -1.63
C THR A 55 4.74 14.50 -2.73
N GLU A 56 5.31 14.47 -3.93
CA GLU A 56 4.73 15.16 -5.08
C GLU A 56 3.28 14.74 -5.34
N MET A 57 3.03 13.44 -5.30
CA MET A 57 1.69 12.88 -5.50
C MET A 57 0.74 13.22 -4.34
N GLY A 58 1.27 13.16 -3.12
CA GLY A 58 0.50 13.54 -1.93
C GLY A 58 0.11 14.99 -1.92
N GLU A 59 1.01 15.88 -2.30
CA GLU A 59 0.72 17.31 -2.41
C GLU A 59 -0.32 17.59 -3.50
N ALA A 60 -0.22 16.92 -4.64
CA ALA A 60 -1.18 17.08 -5.73
C ALA A 60 -2.59 16.69 -5.26
N LEU A 61 -2.71 15.59 -4.53
CA LEU A 61 -3.98 15.16 -3.96
C LEU A 61 -4.51 16.15 -2.93
N ALA A 62 -3.67 16.51 -1.97
CA ALA A 62 -4.07 17.33 -0.82
C ALA A 62 -4.38 18.77 -1.18
N GLU A 63 -3.73 19.32 -2.19
CA GLU A 63 -3.92 20.73 -2.58
C GLU A 63 -5.01 20.92 -3.61
N ASN A 64 -5.19 19.97 -4.54
CA ASN A 64 -6.08 20.16 -5.68
C ASN A 64 -7.44 19.49 -5.50
N HIS A 65 -7.60 18.62 -4.51
CA HIS A 65 -8.81 17.80 -4.38
C HIS A 65 -9.41 17.84 -2.98
N VAL A 66 -9.30 18.97 -2.29
CA VAL A 66 -9.93 19.16 -0.98
C VAL A 66 -11.44 19.02 -1.10
N GLY A 67 -12.03 18.20 -0.23
CA GLY A 67 -13.45 17.91 -0.24
C GLY A 67 -13.88 16.80 -1.18
N ALA A 68 -12.98 16.33 -2.05
CA ALA A 68 -13.28 15.29 -3.00
C ALA A 68 -13.25 13.90 -2.34
N LYS A 69 -14.09 13.01 -2.85
CA LYS A 69 -14.02 11.59 -2.54
C LYS A 69 -13.06 10.94 -3.52
N VAL A 70 -12.06 10.29 -2.99
CA VAL A 70 -10.95 9.74 -3.80
C VAL A 70 -10.68 8.29 -3.44
N GLU A 71 -10.16 7.56 -4.42
CA GLU A 71 -9.61 6.23 -4.22
C GLU A 71 -8.10 6.35 -4.33
N VAL A 72 -7.38 6.06 -3.25
CA VAL A 72 -5.94 6.22 -3.18
C VAL A 72 -5.28 4.86 -3.07
N THR A 73 -4.31 4.62 -3.92
CA THR A 73 -3.42 3.45 -3.81
C THR A 73 -2.09 3.94 -3.28
N GLY A 74 -1.65 3.35 -2.19
CA GLY A 74 -0.42 3.78 -1.57
C GLY A 74 0.06 2.83 -0.48
N ILE A 75 1.03 3.30 0.28
CA ILE A 75 1.64 2.56 1.37
C ILE A 75 1.25 3.25 2.68
N ILE A 76 0.75 2.47 3.63
CA ILE A 76 0.36 2.97 4.94
C ILE A 76 1.44 2.58 5.94
N ASP A 77 2.00 3.60 6.60
CA ASP A 77 2.98 3.45 7.66
C ASP A 77 2.40 3.97 8.96
N GLU A 78 2.74 3.33 10.06
CA GLU A 78 2.23 3.71 11.37
C GLU A 78 3.36 4.27 12.21
N ARG A 79 3.24 5.53 12.63
CA ARG A 79 4.23 6.21 13.49
C ARG A 79 3.51 7.00 14.56
N ASP A 80 3.90 6.81 15.81
CA ASP A 80 3.37 7.59 16.94
C ASP A 80 1.82 7.63 16.97
N ASP A 81 1.20 6.48 16.78
CA ASP A 81 -0.26 6.31 16.72
C ASP A 81 -0.92 7.01 15.53
N MET A 82 -0.13 7.49 14.58
CA MET A 82 -0.64 8.10 13.35
C MET A 82 -0.42 7.18 12.17
N LYS A 83 -1.42 7.11 11.29
CA LYS A 83 -1.30 6.38 10.03
C LYS A 83 -0.90 7.36 8.93
N ILE A 84 0.25 7.13 8.33
CA ILE A 84 0.79 7.98 7.28
C ILE A 84 0.60 7.25 5.94
N LEU A 85 -0.06 7.94 5.03
CA LEU A 85 -0.35 7.41 3.70
C LEU A 85 0.58 8.03 2.68
N THR A 86 1.44 7.21 2.10
CA THR A 86 2.28 7.62 0.97
C THR A 86 1.54 7.30 -0.31
N VAL A 87 1.12 8.34 -1.02
CA VAL A 87 0.29 8.20 -2.23
C VAL A 87 1.14 7.77 -3.40
N ILE A 88 0.80 6.65 -4.00
CA ILE A 88 1.41 6.17 -5.25
C ILE A 88 0.58 6.66 -6.44
N SER A 89 -0.73 6.49 -6.35
CA SER A 89 -1.68 6.95 -7.36
C SER A 89 -3.02 7.22 -6.72
N PHE A 90 -3.84 8.03 -7.37
CA PHE A 90 -5.19 8.27 -6.88
C PHE A 90 -6.15 8.49 -8.05
N LYS A 91 -7.42 8.28 -7.75
CA LYS A 91 -8.50 8.48 -8.69
C LYS A 91 -9.63 9.25 -7.98
N VAL A 92 -10.05 10.36 -8.56
CA VAL A 92 -11.16 11.15 -8.02
C VAL A 92 -12.47 10.46 -8.37
N LEU A 93 -13.25 10.12 -7.36
CA LEU A 93 -14.55 9.45 -7.54
C LEU A 93 -15.70 10.47 -7.64
N SER A 94 -15.63 11.54 -6.84
CA SER A 94 -16.59 12.64 -6.89
C SER A 94 -16.00 13.87 -6.24
N GLU A 95 -16.34 15.01 -6.70
CA GLU A 95 -15.88 16.29 -6.17
C GLU A 95 -16.89 16.97 -5.27
#